data_942f24866d0cdc01b317118bd96e36f4
#
_entry.id   942f24866d0cdc01b317118bd96e36f4
#
_cell.length_a   1.000
_cell.length_b   1.000
_cell.length_c   1.000
_cell.angle_alpha   90.00
_cell.angle_beta   90.00
_cell.angle_gamma   90.00
#
_symmetry.space_group_name_H-M   'P 1'
#
loop_
_entity.id
_entity.type
_entity.pdbx_description
1 polymer ?
#
loop_
_entity_poly.entity_id
_entity_poly.type
_entity_poly.pdbx_seq_one_letter_code
_entity_poly.pdbx_strand_id
1 'polypeptide(L)'
;MVKCSRLGQKETQNPTMADRSTPETRTGYTVYNKALLSIYDFMVLGFLCRFMWKCRSRHLLELYNQRVTSNHLDVGPGTGYFLDHCRFPTNRPRIALIDLNANSLSVTKKRLLRYAPVTYCKDALELINIDAEPFDSVAVNGLLHCLPGTIRTKSVVFDHLKPLLNPGGVVFGCTILNKGVKKSIPAQLTMNWLNFMKVFTNLQDDLEDLRTELSQRFQDNDVRVIGCMALFWARK
;
A
#
# COMPACT_ATOMS: atom_id res chain seq x y z
N MET A 1 36.00 19.04 -52.23
CA MET A 1 36.52 18.96 -50.84
C MET A 1 35.67 19.86 -49.97
N VAL A 2 34.72 19.30 -49.26
CA VAL A 2 33.87 20.03 -48.30
C VAL A 2 33.97 19.29 -46.98
N LYS A 3 34.51 19.96 -45.95
CA LYS A 3 34.64 19.47 -44.57
C LYS A 3 33.29 19.48 -43.91
N CYS A 4 32.83 18.33 -43.41
CA CYS A 4 31.67 18.16 -42.58
C CYS A 4 32.09 18.41 -41.13
N SER A 5 31.61 19.49 -40.52
CA SER A 5 31.80 19.83 -39.11
C SER A 5 30.74 19.06 -38.25
N ARG A 6 31.24 18.27 -37.30
CA ARG A 6 30.43 17.59 -36.27
C ARG A 6 29.94 18.64 -35.26
N LEU A 7 28.64 18.83 -35.21
CA LEU A 7 27.98 19.52 -34.11
C LEU A 7 27.74 18.50 -32.98
N GLY A 8 28.39 18.75 -31.84
CA GLY A 8 28.19 17.98 -30.60
C GLY A 8 26.78 18.22 -30.04
N GLN A 9 26.01 17.16 -29.93
CA GLN A 9 24.82 17.15 -29.14
C GLN A 9 25.22 17.11 -27.66
N LYS A 10 24.91 18.20 -26.93
CA LYS A 10 24.92 18.21 -25.48
C LYS A 10 23.71 17.38 -25.01
N GLU A 11 23.98 16.20 -24.45
CA GLU A 11 23.02 15.48 -23.62
C GLU A 11 22.65 16.36 -22.42
N THR A 12 21.46 16.91 -22.44
CA THR A 12 20.83 17.47 -21.24
C THR A 12 20.49 16.34 -20.31
N GLN A 13 21.30 16.13 -19.29
CA GLN A 13 21.00 15.25 -18.16
C GLN A 13 19.71 15.78 -17.50
N ASN A 14 18.64 15.02 -17.67
CA ASN A 14 17.40 15.20 -16.93
C ASN A 14 17.69 14.95 -15.44
N PRO A 15 17.32 15.86 -14.51
CA PRO A 15 17.54 15.64 -13.09
C PRO A 15 16.75 14.40 -12.65
N THR A 16 17.48 13.49 -12.01
CA THR A 16 16.99 12.25 -11.39
C THR A 16 15.69 12.47 -10.61
N MET A 17 14.68 11.64 -10.89
CA MET A 17 13.32 11.60 -10.27
C MET A 17 13.30 11.41 -8.75
N ALA A 18 14.43 11.58 -8.03
CA ALA A 18 14.57 11.33 -6.59
C ALA A 18 14.05 12.46 -5.69
N ASP A 19 13.63 13.62 -6.23
CA ASP A 19 13.47 14.84 -5.40
C ASP A 19 12.09 15.51 -5.40
N ARG A 20 10.99 14.78 -5.73
CA ARG A 20 9.64 15.36 -5.75
C ARG A 20 8.69 14.88 -4.63
N SER A 21 9.13 14.01 -3.71
CA SER A 21 8.32 13.64 -2.56
C SER A 21 8.26 14.79 -1.54
N THR A 22 7.05 15.11 -1.07
CA THR A 22 6.88 16.12 -0.01
C THR A 22 7.66 15.72 1.25
N PRO A 23 8.14 16.68 2.07
CA PRO A 23 8.86 16.37 3.32
C PRO A 23 8.08 15.43 4.27
N GLU A 24 6.74 15.44 4.20
CA GLU A 24 5.87 14.61 5.03
C GLU A 24 5.84 13.14 4.59
N THR A 25 5.83 12.88 3.28
CA THR A 25 5.93 11.51 2.73
C THR A 25 7.29 10.88 3.03
N ARG A 26 8.36 11.69 3.05
CA ARG A 26 9.72 11.21 3.32
C ARG A 26 9.92 10.66 4.73
N THR A 27 9.21 11.16 5.73
CA THR A 27 9.49 10.80 7.14
C THR A 27 8.97 9.40 7.50
N GLY A 28 7.79 9.03 7.03
CA GLY A 28 7.24 7.68 7.27
C GLY A 28 8.02 6.58 6.52
N TYR A 29 8.57 6.92 5.38
CA TYR A 29 9.21 5.94 4.49
C TYR A 29 10.69 5.68 4.81
N THR A 30 11.42 6.62 5.44
CA THR A 30 12.83 6.41 5.84
C THR A 30 13.01 5.42 6.98
N VAL A 31 11.95 5.13 7.74
CA VAL A 31 11.98 4.16 8.84
C VAL A 31 12.08 2.70 8.34
N TYR A 32 11.68 2.41 7.09
CA TYR A 32 11.71 1.07 6.52
C TYR A 32 13.09 0.73 5.91
N ASN A 33 14.10 0.49 6.75
CA ASN A 33 15.35 -0.10 6.29
C ASN A 33 15.28 -1.63 6.25
N LYS A 34 16.26 -2.31 5.58
CA LYS A 34 16.24 -3.78 5.39
C LYS A 34 16.20 -4.57 6.70
N ALA A 35 16.87 -4.12 7.74
CA ALA A 35 16.89 -4.78 9.04
C ALA A 35 15.53 -4.63 9.75
N LEU A 36 14.93 -3.44 9.69
CA LEU A 36 13.63 -3.18 10.28
C LEU A 36 12.51 -3.98 9.60
N LEU A 37 12.56 -4.10 8.26
CA LEU A 37 11.60 -4.92 7.51
C LEU A 37 11.66 -6.41 7.89
N SER A 38 12.85 -6.92 8.27
CA SER A 38 13.00 -8.32 8.71
C SER A 38 12.39 -8.56 10.09
N ILE A 39 12.45 -7.57 10.99
CA ILE A 39 11.86 -7.63 12.34
C ILE A 39 10.36 -7.26 12.29
N TYR A 40 9.94 -6.52 11.28
CA TYR A 40 8.59 -5.99 11.11
C TYR A 40 7.52 -7.10 11.19
N ASP A 41 7.70 -8.22 10.49
CA ASP A 41 6.70 -9.30 10.46
C ASP A 41 6.44 -9.83 11.87
N PHE A 42 7.48 -10.06 12.66
CA PHE A 42 7.33 -10.57 14.01
C PHE A 42 6.69 -9.55 14.96
N MET A 43 7.18 -8.32 14.94
CA MET A 43 6.70 -7.26 15.85
C MET A 43 5.32 -6.73 15.45
N VAL A 44 5.13 -6.41 14.17
CA VAL A 44 3.90 -5.74 13.71
C VAL A 44 2.78 -6.75 13.46
N LEU A 45 3.04 -7.80 12.67
CA LEU A 45 2.01 -8.78 12.33
C LEU A 45 1.73 -9.77 13.47
N GLY A 46 2.76 -10.12 14.26
CA GLY A 46 2.61 -11.01 15.40
C GLY A 46 2.07 -10.29 16.63
N PHE A 47 2.84 -9.34 17.17
CA PHE A 47 2.54 -8.71 18.46
C PHE A 47 1.54 -7.55 18.34
N LEU A 48 1.82 -6.52 17.54
CA LEU A 48 0.98 -5.32 17.48
C LEU A 48 -0.42 -5.64 16.94
N CYS A 49 -0.53 -6.42 15.85
CA CYS A 49 -1.84 -6.80 15.31
C CYS A 49 -2.68 -7.57 16.33
N ARG A 50 -2.08 -8.47 17.10
CA ARG A 50 -2.82 -9.30 18.06
C ARG A 50 -3.21 -8.54 19.33
N PHE A 51 -2.28 -7.82 19.94
CA PHE A 51 -2.43 -7.26 21.29
C PHE A 51 -2.85 -5.78 21.27
N MET A 52 -2.29 -4.98 20.37
CA MET A 52 -2.61 -3.56 20.30
C MET A 52 -3.86 -3.32 19.44
N TRP A 53 -3.83 -3.75 18.18
CA TRP A 53 -4.94 -3.50 17.26
C TRP A 53 -6.11 -4.48 17.42
N LYS A 54 -5.95 -5.56 18.19
CA LYS A 54 -6.94 -6.63 18.40
C LYS A 54 -7.47 -7.24 17.10
N CYS A 55 -6.68 -7.20 16.04
CA CYS A 55 -6.94 -7.83 14.76
C CYS A 55 -5.75 -8.74 14.41
N ARG A 56 -5.92 -10.04 14.53
CA ARG A 56 -4.86 -11.00 14.22
C ARG A 56 -4.56 -10.99 12.72
N SER A 57 -3.30 -11.12 12.35
CA SER A 57 -2.83 -11.17 10.95
C SER A 57 -3.55 -12.23 10.09
N ARG A 58 -4.08 -13.30 10.71
CA ARG A 58 -4.90 -14.30 10.01
C ARG A 58 -6.12 -13.70 9.32
N HIS A 59 -6.77 -12.66 9.90
CA HIS A 59 -7.94 -12.03 9.27
C HIS A 59 -7.55 -11.26 8.00
N LEU A 60 -6.35 -10.69 8.00
CA LEU A 60 -5.78 -10.04 6.82
C LEU A 60 -5.41 -11.08 5.76
N LEU A 61 -4.83 -12.21 6.17
CA LEU A 61 -4.53 -13.32 5.26
C LEU A 61 -5.81 -13.94 4.68
N GLU A 62 -6.85 -14.08 5.48
CA GLU A 62 -8.18 -14.50 5.02
C GLU A 62 -8.74 -13.54 3.97
N LEU A 63 -8.60 -12.21 4.16
CA LEU A 63 -9.01 -11.20 3.18
C LEU A 63 -8.25 -11.36 1.85
N TYR A 64 -6.92 -11.55 1.90
CA TYR A 64 -6.13 -11.87 0.71
C TYR A 64 -6.65 -13.13 0.02
N ASN A 65 -6.80 -14.24 0.75
CA ASN A 65 -7.28 -15.52 0.20
C ASN A 65 -8.66 -15.44 -0.46
N GLN A 66 -9.50 -14.50 -0.03
CA GLN A 66 -10.83 -14.28 -0.58
C GLN A 66 -10.84 -13.36 -1.80
N ARG A 67 -9.84 -12.49 -1.95
CA ARG A 67 -9.89 -11.38 -2.92
C ARG A 67 -8.74 -11.37 -3.92
N VAL A 68 -7.61 -12.04 -3.63
CA VAL A 68 -6.49 -12.11 -4.55
C VAL A 68 -6.85 -12.93 -5.80
N THR A 69 -6.39 -12.47 -6.94
CA THR A 69 -6.60 -13.15 -8.23
C THR A 69 -5.25 -13.57 -8.84
N SER A 70 -5.30 -14.24 -9.99
CA SER A 70 -4.09 -14.58 -10.76
C SER A 70 -3.41 -13.37 -11.40
N ASN A 71 -4.07 -12.22 -11.44
CA ASN A 71 -3.59 -10.97 -12.02
C ASN A 71 -3.72 -9.85 -10.98
N HIS A 72 -2.67 -9.65 -10.19
CA HIS A 72 -2.72 -8.90 -8.94
C HIS A 72 -1.70 -7.77 -8.87
N LEU A 73 -2.15 -6.62 -8.33
CA LEU A 73 -1.31 -5.48 -7.96
C LEU A 73 -1.35 -5.30 -6.44
N ASP A 74 -0.18 -5.13 -5.80
CA ASP A 74 -0.10 -4.78 -4.37
C ASP A 74 0.56 -3.42 -4.20
N VAL A 75 -0.11 -2.51 -3.49
CA VAL A 75 0.33 -1.13 -3.26
C VAL A 75 0.69 -0.94 -1.80
N GLY A 76 1.97 -0.65 -1.54
CA GLY A 76 2.54 -0.64 -0.19
C GLY A 76 2.71 -2.05 0.37
N PRO A 77 3.36 -3.00 -0.34
CA PRO A 77 3.42 -4.42 0.05
C PRO A 77 4.23 -4.66 1.34
N GLY A 78 4.97 -3.66 1.82
CA GLY A 78 5.82 -3.77 3.00
C GLY A 78 6.92 -4.83 2.83
N THR A 79 6.82 -5.93 3.58
CA THR A 79 7.75 -7.07 3.48
C THR A 79 7.29 -8.13 2.47
N GLY A 80 6.07 -8.00 1.90
CA GLY A 80 5.47 -9.00 1.04
C GLY A 80 4.90 -10.23 1.78
N TYR A 81 4.76 -10.16 3.11
CA TYR A 81 4.31 -11.27 3.93
C TYR A 81 2.99 -11.87 3.44
N PHE A 82 1.98 -11.05 3.17
CA PHE A 82 0.67 -11.55 2.77
C PHE A 82 0.68 -12.20 1.40
N LEU A 83 1.42 -11.65 0.44
CA LEU A 83 1.61 -12.24 -0.88
C LEU A 83 2.38 -13.57 -0.84
N ASP A 84 3.30 -13.70 0.11
CA ASP A 84 4.09 -14.93 0.29
C ASP A 84 3.26 -16.08 0.89
N HIS A 85 2.27 -15.74 1.74
CA HIS A 85 1.48 -16.70 2.50
C HIS A 85 0.05 -16.88 1.98
N CYS A 86 -0.46 -16.01 1.11
CA CYS A 86 -1.78 -16.16 0.55
C CYS A 86 -1.81 -17.27 -0.51
N ARG A 87 -3.04 -17.72 -0.84
CA ARG A 87 -3.30 -18.75 -1.83
C ARG A 87 -3.78 -18.11 -3.12
N PHE A 88 -2.87 -17.96 -4.06
CA PHE A 88 -3.24 -17.56 -5.42
C PHE A 88 -4.05 -18.67 -6.11
N PRO A 89 -5.01 -18.33 -6.98
CA PRO A 89 -5.78 -19.33 -7.73
C PRO A 89 -4.95 -20.06 -8.80
N THR A 90 -3.69 -19.69 -8.99
CA THR A 90 -2.74 -20.29 -9.92
C THR A 90 -1.33 -20.36 -9.33
N ASN A 91 -0.52 -21.30 -9.81
CA ASN A 91 0.90 -21.40 -9.41
C ASN A 91 1.80 -20.33 -10.06
N ARG A 92 1.32 -19.63 -11.09
CA ARG A 92 2.05 -18.56 -11.80
C ARG A 92 1.20 -17.30 -11.92
N PRO A 93 0.91 -16.61 -10.80
CA PRO A 93 0.19 -15.34 -10.86
C PRO A 93 1.05 -14.26 -11.51
N ARG A 94 0.41 -13.34 -12.24
CA ARG A 94 0.99 -12.08 -12.63
C ARG A 94 0.92 -11.14 -11.42
N ILE A 95 2.06 -10.73 -10.88
CA ILE A 95 2.15 -9.85 -9.70
C ILE A 95 2.91 -8.58 -10.07
N ALA A 96 2.31 -7.44 -9.75
CA ALA A 96 2.98 -6.15 -9.76
C ALA A 96 2.99 -5.54 -8.35
N LEU A 97 4.02 -4.76 -8.04
CA LEU A 97 4.22 -4.11 -6.74
C LEU A 97 4.42 -2.62 -6.95
N ILE A 98 3.71 -1.80 -6.21
CA ILE A 98 3.92 -0.35 -6.14
C ILE A 98 4.28 0.04 -4.71
N ASP A 99 5.36 0.78 -4.54
CA ASP A 99 5.75 1.39 -3.26
C ASP A 99 6.63 2.61 -3.54
N LEU A 100 6.53 3.64 -2.72
CA LEU A 100 7.44 4.78 -2.79
C LEU A 100 8.84 4.41 -2.27
N ASN A 101 8.93 3.40 -1.40
CA ASN A 101 10.16 2.92 -0.81
C ASN A 101 10.81 1.79 -1.64
N ALA A 102 11.89 2.13 -2.35
CA ALA A 102 12.64 1.16 -3.15
C ALA A 102 13.22 0.00 -2.32
N ASN A 103 13.49 0.19 -1.01
CA ASN A 103 13.94 -0.90 -0.13
C ASN A 103 12.81 -1.89 0.15
N SER A 104 11.57 -1.41 0.37
CA SER A 104 10.37 -2.24 0.49
C SER A 104 10.19 -3.10 -0.78
N LEU A 105 10.23 -2.48 -1.95
CA LEU A 105 10.15 -3.19 -3.24
C LEU A 105 11.26 -4.24 -3.39
N SER A 106 12.50 -3.91 -3.03
CA SER A 106 13.64 -4.85 -3.12
C SER A 106 13.45 -6.07 -2.21
N VAL A 107 13.02 -5.86 -0.95
CA VAL A 107 12.76 -6.94 0.02
C VAL A 107 11.61 -7.81 -0.44
N THR A 108 10.50 -7.20 -0.85
CA THR A 108 9.32 -7.93 -1.32
C THR A 108 9.62 -8.71 -2.59
N LYS A 109 10.30 -8.10 -3.57
CA LYS A 109 10.72 -8.80 -4.80
C LYS A 109 11.58 -10.02 -4.49
N LYS A 110 12.52 -9.92 -3.55
CA LYS A 110 13.36 -11.04 -3.11
C LYS A 110 12.53 -12.15 -2.46
N ARG A 111 11.58 -11.82 -1.59
CA ARG A 111 10.67 -12.79 -0.95
C ARG A 111 9.80 -13.52 -1.98
N LEU A 112 9.33 -12.80 -2.98
CA LEU A 112 8.42 -13.33 -4.01
C LEU A 112 9.12 -13.77 -5.29
N LEU A 113 10.43 -14.06 -5.25
CA LEU A 113 11.25 -14.38 -6.44
C LEU A 113 10.65 -15.50 -7.29
N ARG A 114 9.97 -16.48 -6.66
CA ARG A 114 9.27 -17.57 -7.34
C ARG A 114 8.17 -17.13 -8.31
N TYR A 115 7.62 -15.92 -8.10
CA TYR A 115 6.58 -15.34 -8.95
C TYR A 115 7.10 -14.28 -9.91
N ALA A 116 8.40 -13.92 -9.84
CA ALA A 116 9.05 -12.90 -10.66
C ALA A 116 8.26 -11.57 -10.75
N PRO A 117 7.88 -10.91 -9.62
CA PRO A 117 7.02 -9.74 -9.64
C PRO A 117 7.68 -8.55 -10.34
N VAL A 118 6.88 -7.75 -11.06
CA VAL A 118 7.28 -6.46 -11.61
C VAL A 118 7.14 -5.39 -10.52
N THR A 119 8.07 -4.43 -10.47
CA THR A 119 8.09 -3.40 -9.42
C THR A 119 8.08 -2.00 -10.01
N TYR A 120 7.27 -1.11 -9.43
CA TYR A 120 7.16 0.30 -9.80
C TYR A 120 7.37 1.18 -8.56
N CYS A 121 8.40 2.04 -8.59
CA CYS A 121 8.63 3.01 -7.52
C CYS A 121 7.76 4.25 -7.79
N LYS A 122 6.59 4.32 -7.16
CA LYS A 122 5.58 5.37 -7.35
C LYS A 122 4.94 5.77 -6.04
N ASP A 123 4.52 7.04 -5.95
CA ASP A 123 3.69 7.53 -4.85
C ASP A 123 2.21 7.21 -5.13
N ALA A 124 1.53 6.56 -4.19
CA ALA A 124 0.11 6.25 -4.32
C ALA A 124 -0.79 7.51 -4.27
N LEU A 125 -0.29 8.60 -3.69
CA LEU A 125 -0.99 9.90 -3.65
C LEU A 125 -0.88 10.70 -4.94
N GLU A 126 0.01 10.29 -5.86
CA GLU A 126 0.15 10.89 -7.18
C GLU A 126 -0.52 10.00 -8.25
N LEU A 127 -0.80 10.58 -9.43
CA LEU A 127 -1.35 9.83 -10.55
C LEU A 127 -0.39 8.68 -10.94
N ILE A 128 -0.88 7.45 -10.85
CA ILE A 128 -0.09 6.25 -11.12
C ILE A 128 -0.12 5.96 -12.62
N ASN A 129 0.93 6.38 -13.32
CA ASN A 129 1.15 6.02 -14.71
C ASN A 129 2.23 4.93 -14.77
N ILE A 130 1.83 3.71 -15.13
CA ILE A 130 2.69 2.54 -15.31
C ILE A 130 2.37 1.87 -16.64
N ASP A 131 3.39 1.35 -17.30
CA ASP A 131 3.24 0.54 -18.50
C ASP A 131 2.89 -0.90 -18.12
N ALA A 132 1.59 -1.13 -17.88
CA ALA A 132 1.04 -2.40 -17.50
C ALA A 132 -0.44 -2.53 -17.89
N GLU A 133 -0.82 -3.72 -18.36
CA GLU A 133 -2.23 -4.08 -18.51
C GLU A 133 -2.95 -4.03 -17.16
N PRO A 134 -4.24 -3.66 -17.11
CA PRO A 134 -5.01 -3.60 -15.88
C PRO A 134 -5.04 -4.92 -15.11
N PHE A 135 -5.38 -4.84 -13.83
CA PHE A 135 -5.38 -5.93 -12.87
C PHE A 135 -6.80 -6.35 -12.49
N ASP A 136 -6.98 -7.62 -12.09
CA ASP A 136 -8.27 -8.12 -11.61
C ASP A 136 -8.43 -7.92 -10.10
N SER A 137 -7.32 -7.78 -9.37
CA SER A 137 -7.32 -7.42 -7.96
C SER A 137 -6.18 -6.46 -7.61
N VAL A 138 -6.49 -5.52 -6.72
CA VAL A 138 -5.53 -4.55 -6.17
C VAL A 138 -5.60 -4.57 -4.66
N ALA A 139 -4.48 -4.81 -3.99
CA ALA A 139 -4.39 -4.69 -2.53
C ALA A 139 -3.84 -3.31 -2.11
N VAL A 140 -4.44 -2.75 -1.05
CA VAL A 140 -3.99 -1.54 -0.33
C VAL A 140 -3.98 -1.88 1.16
N ASN A 141 -3.04 -2.74 1.54
CA ASN A 141 -3.07 -3.35 2.87
C ASN A 141 -2.10 -2.66 3.83
N GLY A 142 -2.64 -1.93 4.81
CA GLY A 142 -1.82 -1.23 5.80
C GLY A 142 -1.16 0.05 5.27
N LEU A 143 -1.62 0.59 4.15
CA LEU A 143 -1.05 1.79 3.53
C LEU A 143 -1.70 3.08 4.06
N LEU A 144 -3.04 3.17 4.07
CA LEU A 144 -3.74 4.44 4.31
C LEU A 144 -3.37 5.11 5.63
N HIS A 145 -3.17 4.36 6.72
CA HIS A 145 -2.80 4.94 8.00
C HIS A 145 -1.36 5.50 8.07
N CYS A 146 -0.54 5.20 7.07
CA CYS A 146 0.81 5.75 6.91
C CYS A 146 0.85 6.97 5.98
N LEU A 147 -0.19 7.20 5.16
CA LEU A 147 -0.25 8.33 4.23
C LEU A 147 -0.63 9.63 4.96
N PRO A 148 -0.10 10.79 4.56
CA PRO A 148 -0.44 12.08 5.15
C PRO A 148 -1.91 12.47 4.87
N GLY A 149 -2.51 13.23 5.79
CA GLY A 149 -3.88 13.74 5.65
C GLY A 149 -4.92 12.95 6.44
N THR A 150 -6.17 13.02 6.00
CA THR A 150 -7.33 12.30 6.58
C THR A 150 -7.82 11.25 5.59
N ILE A 151 -8.69 10.32 6.00
CA ILE A 151 -9.28 9.35 5.07
C ILE A 151 -9.86 10.04 3.83
N ARG A 152 -10.53 11.18 3.97
CA ARG A 152 -11.09 11.92 2.83
C ARG A 152 -10.06 12.32 1.79
N THR A 153 -8.91 12.84 2.25
CA THR A 153 -7.83 13.26 1.34
C THR A 153 -7.01 12.08 0.82
N LYS A 154 -6.78 11.06 1.65
CA LYS A 154 -6.05 9.83 1.29
C LYS A 154 -6.81 8.97 0.28
N SER A 155 -8.14 9.07 0.24
CA SER A 155 -8.99 8.28 -0.64
C SER A 155 -8.80 8.60 -2.14
N VAL A 156 -8.07 9.65 -2.48
CA VAL A 156 -7.55 9.87 -3.84
C VAL A 156 -6.75 8.67 -4.37
N VAL A 157 -6.15 7.87 -3.49
CA VAL A 157 -5.50 6.60 -3.85
C VAL A 157 -6.46 5.68 -4.63
N PHE A 158 -7.72 5.61 -4.22
CA PHE A 158 -8.72 4.80 -4.94
C PHE A 158 -9.00 5.34 -6.35
N ASP A 159 -8.98 6.66 -6.53
CA ASP A 159 -9.16 7.30 -7.84
C ASP A 159 -7.97 6.98 -8.76
N HIS A 160 -6.75 6.94 -8.22
CA HIS A 160 -5.54 6.58 -8.96
C HIS A 160 -5.46 5.07 -9.28
N LEU A 161 -6.04 4.21 -8.45
CA LEU A 161 -6.04 2.76 -8.63
C LEU A 161 -7.19 2.27 -9.52
N LYS A 162 -8.33 2.97 -9.53
CA LYS A 162 -9.50 2.57 -10.31
C LYS A 162 -9.23 2.40 -11.82
N PRO A 163 -8.44 3.25 -12.49
CA PRO A 163 -8.04 3.03 -13.88
C PRO A 163 -7.22 1.75 -14.09
N LEU A 164 -6.43 1.34 -13.10
CA LEU A 164 -5.60 0.14 -13.15
C LEU A 164 -6.37 -1.16 -12.90
N LEU A 165 -7.67 -1.09 -12.57
CA LEU A 165 -8.55 -2.25 -12.41
C LEU A 165 -9.30 -2.56 -13.71
N ASN A 166 -9.39 -3.83 -14.06
CA ASN A 166 -10.32 -4.35 -15.07
C ASN A 166 -11.78 -4.09 -14.65
N PRO A 167 -12.73 -4.03 -15.59
CA PRO A 167 -14.16 -4.06 -15.26
C PRO A 167 -14.48 -5.29 -14.37
N GLY A 168 -15.18 -5.06 -13.24
CA GLY A 168 -15.46 -6.09 -12.24
C GLY A 168 -14.29 -6.46 -11.34
N GLY A 169 -13.11 -5.84 -11.52
CA GLY A 169 -11.95 -6.02 -10.65
C GLY A 169 -12.20 -5.49 -9.24
N VAL A 170 -11.44 -6.00 -8.26
CA VAL A 170 -11.63 -5.70 -6.84
C VAL A 170 -10.43 -4.96 -6.27
N VAL A 171 -10.66 -3.86 -5.53
CA VAL A 171 -9.70 -3.29 -4.60
C VAL A 171 -10.03 -3.77 -3.19
N PHE A 172 -9.01 -4.14 -2.40
CA PHE A 172 -9.20 -4.58 -1.02
C PHE A 172 -8.00 -4.20 -0.15
N GLY A 173 -8.21 -4.20 1.16
CA GLY A 173 -7.12 -3.90 2.08
C GLY A 173 -7.57 -3.71 3.50
N CYS A 174 -6.69 -3.15 4.31
CA CYS A 174 -7.01 -2.75 5.67
C CYS A 174 -6.34 -1.42 6.03
N THR A 175 -6.91 -0.78 7.04
CA THR A 175 -6.29 0.40 7.67
C THR A 175 -6.58 0.43 9.17
N ILE A 176 -5.67 1.05 9.94
CA ILE A 176 -5.85 1.28 11.38
C ILE A 176 -6.52 2.64 11.55
N LEU A 177 -7.68 2.65 12.19
CA LEU A 177 -8.46 3.86 12.41
C LEU A 177 -8.31 4.41 13.83
N ASN A 178 -8.39 5.74 13.96
CA ASN A 178 -8.42 6.39 15.27
C ASN A 178 -9.84 6.78 15.70
N LYS A 179 -10.76 7.08 14.77
CA LYS A 179 -12.13 7.47 15.04
C LYS A 179 -13.13 6.41 14.57
N GLY A 180 -14.31 6.37 15.21
CA GLY A 180 -15.35 5.41 14.82
C GLY A 180 -15.09 3.95 15.25
N VAL A 181 -14.02 3.67 16.01
CA VAL A 181 -13.65 2.31 16.46
C VAL A 181 -13.35 2.26 17.96
N LYS A 182 -13.59 1.10 18.57
CA LYS A 182 -13.26 0.88 20.00
C LYS A 182 -11.78 0.57 20.16
N LYS A 183 -11.11 1.29 21.06
CA LYS A 183 -9.68 1.11 21.36
C LYS A 183 -9.43 0.83 22.82
N SER A 184 -8.42 0.04 23.12
CA SER A 184 -7.88 -0.10 24.49
C SER A 184 -6.90 1.04 24.78
N ILE A 185 -6.66 1.32 26.07
CA ILE A 185 -5.67 2.33 26.48
C ILE A 185 -4.28 2.03 25.88
N PRO A 186 -3.74 0.79 25.91
CA PRO A 186 -2.46 0.50 25.26
C PRO A 186 -2.48 0.77 23.75
N ALA A 187 -3.59 0.46 23.05
CA ALA A 187 -3.71 0.76 21.61
C ALA A 187 -3.65 2.27 21.34
N GLN A 188 -4.34 3.07 22.15
CA GLN A 188 -4.34 4.53 22.02
C GLN A 188 -2.94 5.12 22.26
N LEU A 189 -2.24 4.67 23.31
CA LEU A 189 -0.87 5.12 23.61
C LEU A 189 0.09 4.75 22.50
N THR A 190 0.02 3.51 22.01
CA THR A 190 0.86 3.05 20.88
C THR A 190 0.56 3.86 19.62
N MET A 191 -0.70 4.14 19.32
CA MET A 191 -1.10 4.94 18.16
C MET A 191 -0.57 6.38 18.27
N ASN A 192 -0.71 7.02 19.44
CA ASN A 192 -0.20 8.37 19.68
C ASN A 192 1.34 8.41 19.51
N TRP A 193 2.04 7.40 20.04
CA TRP A 193 3.50 7.29 19.90
C TRP A 193 3.93 7.11 18.44
N LEU A 194 3.25 6.24 17.67
CA LEU A 194 3.55 6.03 16.26
C LEU A 194 3.26 7.29 15.41
N ASN A 195 2.23 8.06 15.76
CA ASN A 195 1.94 9.35 15.13
C ASN A 195 3.00 10.40 15.50
N PHE A 196 3.44 10.43 16.77
CA PHE A 196 4.53 11.32 17.20
C PHE A 196 5.83 11.00 16.44
N MET A 197 6.15 9.71 16.23
CA MET A 197 7.27 9.24 15.43
C MET A 197 7.06 9.40 13.93
N LYS A 198 5.93 9.92 13.49
CA LYS A 198 5.53 10.07 12.07
C LYS A 198 5.58 8.76 11.26
N VAL A 199 5.45 7.62 11.93
CA VAL A 199 5.24 6.31 11.30
C VAL A 199 3.79 6.18 10.83
N PHE A 200 2.86 6.69 11.65
CA PHE A 200 1.44 6.83 11.31
C PHE A 200 1.06 8.30 11.17
N THR A 201 -0.01 8.54 10.42
CA THR A 201 -0.64 9.85 10.26
C THR A 201 -2.16 9.70 10.28
N ASN A 202 -2.69 8.90 11.23
CA ASN A 202 -4.06 8.44 11.26
C ASN A 202 -4.90 9.00 12.43
N LEU A 203 -4.44 10.05 13.13
CA LEU A 203 -5.19 10.63 14.26
C LEU A 203 -6.57 11.14 13.85
N GLN A 204 -6.77 11.51 12.60
CA GLN A 204 -8.03 11.99 12.05
C GLN A 204 -8.76 10.95 11.20
N ASP A 205 -8.18 9.75 11.03
CA ASP A 205 -8.79 8.71 10.22
C ASP A 205 -10.04 8.14 10.89
N ASP A 206 -11.18 8.30 10.21
CA ASP A 206 -12.51 7.97 10.69
C ASP A 206 -13.15 6.84 9.87
N LEU A 207 -13.94 5.99 10.55
CA LEU A 207 -14.63 4.86 9.93
C LEU A 207 -15.72 5.29 8.95
N GLU A 208 -16.50 6.30 9.32
CA GLU A 208 -17.60 6.78 8.48
C GLU A 208 -17.06 7.48 7.23
N ASP A 209 -15.93 8.19 7.36
CA ASP A 209 -15.24 8.73 6.19
C ASP A 209 -14.82 7.62 5.24
N LEU A 210 -14.23 6.51 5.76
CA LEU A 210 -13.82 5.39 4.90
C LEU A 210 -15.02 4.74 4.18
N ARG A 211 -16.13 4.55 4.87
CA ARG A 211 -17.36 4.01 4.26
C ARG A 211 -17.90 4.94 3.18
N THR A 212 -17.97 6.23 3.47
CA THR A 212 -18.44 7.25 2.55
C THR A 212 -17.57 7.30 1.30
N GLU A 213 -16.26 7.37 1.46
CA GLU A 213 -15.31 7.48 0.35
C GLU A 213 -15.32 6.23 -0.56
N LEU A 214 -15.47 5.03 0.01
CA LEU A 214 -15.63 3.80 -0.77
C LEU A 214 -16.97 3.79 -1.52
N SER A 215 -18.07 4.13 -0.84
CA SER A 215 -19.41 4.12 -1.45
C SER A 215 -19.58 5.16 -2.56
N GLN A 216 -18.89 6.30 -2.48
CA GLN A 216 -18.90 7.31 -3.53
C GLN A 216 -18.19 6.84 -4.81
N ARG A 217 -17.21 5.96 -4.68
CA ARG A 217 -16.36 5.49 -5.80
C ARG A 217 -16.77 4.15 -6.37
N PHE A 218 -17.38 3.29 -5.54
CA PHE A 218 -17.69 1.91 -5.87
C PHE A 218 -19.11 1.56 -5.42
N GLN A 219 -19.90 0.97 -6.31
CA GLN A 219 -21.28 0.59 -5.99
C GLN A 219 -21.34 -0.63 -5.05
N ASP A 220 -20.44 -1.59 -5.24
CA ASP A 220 -20.35 -2.82 -4.45
C ASP A 220 -19.12 -2.75 -3.55
N ASN A 221 -19.32 -2.56 -2.25
CA ASN A 221 -18.26 -2.42 -1.27
C ASN A 221 -18.72 -2.87 0.12
N ASP A 222 -17.75 -3.22 0.97
CA ASP A 222 -18.01 -3.56 2.37
C ASP A 222 -16.81 -3.16 3.25
N VAL A 223 -17.12 -2.77 4.48
CA VAL A 223 -16.14 -2.40 5.51
C VAL A 223 -16.47 -3.13 6.81
N ARG A 224 -15.63 -4.09 7.16
CA ARG A 224 -15.70 -4.84 8.41
C ARG A 224 -14.67 -4.34 9.42
N VAL A 225 -15.09 -4.06 10.64
CA VAL A 225 -14.19 -3.62 11.73
C VAL A 225 -13.83 -4.79 12.62
N ILE A 226 -12.53 -4.98 12.90
CA ILE A 226 -11.99 -5.94 13.85
C ILE A 226 -10.99 -5.21 14.75
N GLY A 227 -11.31 -5.02 16.02
CA GLY A 227 -10.53 -4.16 16.91
C GLY A 227 -10.47 -2.72 16.41
N CYS A 228 -9.27 -2.20 16.17
CA CYS A 228 -9.06 -0.86 15.62
C CYS A 228 -8.85 -0.86 14.10
N MET A 229 -8.94 -2.02 13.44
CA MET A 229 -8.68 -2.15 12.02
C MET A 229 -9.98 -2.24 11.24
N ALA A 230 -10.10 -1.45 10.18
CA ALA A 230 -11.10 -1.62 9.14
C ALA A 230 -10.50 -2.47 8.02
N LEU A 231 -11.13 -3.60 7.73
CA LEU A 231 -10.89 -4.44 6.58
C LEU A 231 -11.94 -4.08 5.54
N PHE A 232 -11.52 -3.79 4.33
CA PHE A 232 -12.44 -3.33 3.29
C PHE A 232 -12.18 -4.02 1.96
N TRP A 233 -13.20 -4.03 1.14
CA TRP A 233 -13.09 -4.35 -0.28
C TRP A 233 -14.14 -3.53 -1.07
N ALA A 234 -13.86 -3.29 -2.34
CA ALA A 234 -14.77 -2.61 -3.25
C ALA A 234 -14.53 -3.08 -4.69
N ARG A 235 -15.60 -3.12 -5.50
CA ARG A 235 -15.58 -3.63 -6.88
C ARG A 235 -15.79 -2.50 -7.87
N LYS A 236 -14.98 -2.50 -8.94
CA LYS A 236 -15.13 -1.57 -10.08
C LYS A 236 -16.26 -1.96 -10.98
#